data_ab704adb9453a9b2aa5d4b06ffc96e65
#
_entry.id   ab704adb9453a9b2aa5d4b06ffc96e65
#
_cell.length_a   1.000
_cell.length_b   1.000
_cell.length_c   1.000
_cell.angle_alpha   90.00
_cell.angle_beta   90.00
_cell.angle_gamma   90.00
#
_symmetry.space_group_name_H-M   'P 1'
#
loop_
_entity.id
_entity.type
_entity.pdbx_description
1 polymer ?
#
loop_
_entity_poly.entity_id
_entity_poly.type
_entity_poly.pdbx_seq_one_letter_code
_entity_poly.pdbx_strand_id
1 'polypeptide(L)'
;KTTQALIDKAKSLGFNTVRVPVSWGKHVSGDNYTIDSAWLARVKEVVDYCYKNDMYVILNIHHDTKSSASASGAGYYPRSSAYSSSEKFVTSVWSQMAEYFKDYDYHLIFETLNEPRLIGTGYEWWFNKWNIPSEVKDAIDCINKLNQKAVDTIRDTGSNNRGRLIMCPGYDASIDGATVSGFKLPTDISGNKNRIAVSVHAYSPYNFAMNVGSGSTSTY
;
A
#
# COMPACT_ATOMS: atom_id res chain seq x y z
N LYS A 1 5.29 17.56 11.47
CA LYS A 1 6.40 16.82 10.85
C LYS A 1 6.82 15.71 11.81
N THR A 2 6.93 14.45 11.35
CA THR A 2 7.35 13.32 12.19
C THR A 2 8.76 13.54 12.72
N THR A 3 8.97 13.33 14.02
CA THR A 3 10.26 13.52 14.70
C THR A 3 10.63 12.28 15.50
N GLN A 4 11.90 12.14 15.89
CA GLN A 4 12.33 11.07 16.79
C GLN A 4 11.52 11.06 18.09
N ALA A 5 11.33 12.23 18.72
CA ALA A 5 10.59 12.35 19.97
C ALA A 5 9.14 11.83 19.89
N LEU A 6 8.47 11.99 18.72
CA LEU A 6 7.14 11.44 18.51
C LEU A 6 7.16 9.90 18.51
N ILE A 7 8.13 9.31 17.84
CA ILE A 7 8.30 7.83 17.80
C ILE A 7 8.70 7.29 19.17
N ASP A 8 9.61 7.99 19.88
CA ASP A 8 9.99 7.63 21.26
C ASP A 8 8.77 7.63 22.20
N LYS A 9 7.89 8.63 22.03
CA LYS A 9 6.64 8.70 22.79
C LYS A 9 5.70 7.54 22.44
N ALA A 10 5.54 7.19 21.18
CA ALA A 10 4.75 6.04 20.76
C ALA A 10 5.30 4.75 21.40
N LYS A 11 6.62 4.53 21.34
CA LYS A 11 7.27 3.38 21.99
C LYS A 11 7.00 3.34 23.50
N SER A 12 7.13 4.49 24.19
CA SER A 12 6.89 4.57 25.63
C SER A 12 5.45 4.27 26.06
N LEU A 13 4.50 4.37 25.11
CA LEU A 13 3.09 4.01 25.30
C LEU A 13 2.80 2.54 24.98
N GLY A 14 3.81 1.75 24.65
CA GLY A 14 3.68 0.30 24.39
C GLY A 14 3.47 -0.07 22.92
N PHE A 15 3.48 0.88 21.99
CA PHE A 15 3.42 0.55 20.56
C PHE A 15 4.74 -0.09 20.11
N ASN A 16 4.64 -1.13 19.30
CA ASN A 16 5.78 -1.85 18.73
C ASN A 16 5.85 -1.78 17.19
N THR A 17 4.87 -1.17 16.56
CA THR A 17 4.77 -1.07 15.09
C THR A 17 4.29 0.32 14.70
N VAL A 18 4.90 0.87 13.64
CA VAL A 18 4.49 2.13 13.02
C VAL A 18 4.21 1.90 11.55
N ARG A 19 3.04 2.25 11.08
CA ARG A 19 2.77 2.34 9.64
C ARG A 19 3.14 3.73 9.17
N VAL A 20 4.02 3.80 8.17
CA VAL A 20 4.54 5.04 7.58
C VAL A 20 3.93 5.21 6.20
N PRO A 21 2.80 5.93 6.08
CA PRO A 21 2.14 6.17 4.80
C PRO A 21 2.94 7.17 3.97
N VAL A 22 3.30 6.78 2.75
CA VAL A 22 4.11 7.64 1.85
C VAL A 22 3.47 7.72 0.47
N SER A 23 3.19 8.95 0.02
CA SER A 23 2.77 9.24 -1.35
C SER A 23 3.97 9.64 -2.19
N TRP A 24 4.08 9.07 -3.38
CA TRP A 24 5.25 9.19 -4.25
C TRP A 24 4.98 10.03 -5.49
N GLY A 25 3.74 10.08 -5.97
CA GLY A 25 3.38 10.69 -7.25
C GLY A 25 3.80 12.15 -7.41
N LYS A 26 3.92 12.91 -6.31
CA LYS A 26 4.43 14.29 -6.31
C LYS A 26 5.95 14.40 -6.13
N HIS A 27 6.62 13.30 -5.91
CA HIS A 27 8.05 13.19 -5.62
C HIS A 27 8.78 12.31 -6.62
N VAL A 28 8.22 12.15 -7.81
CA VAL A 28 8.85 11.46 -8.94
C VAL A 28 8.92 12.37 -10.16
N SER A 29 9.89 12.14 -11.03
CA SER A 29 10.09 12.91 -12.25
C SER A 29 10.49 12.04 -13.43
N GLY A 30 10.31 12.59 -14.62
CA GLY A 30 10.65 11.92 -15.90
C GLY A 30 9.78 10.70 -16.18
N ASP A 31 10.00 10.13 -17.37
CA ASP A 31 9.21 8.99 -17.87
C ASP A 31 9.41 7.70 -17.05
N ASN A 32 10.50 7.60 -16.29
CA ASN A 32 10.82 6.44 -15.46
C ASN A 32 10.43 6.61 -14.00
N TYR A 33 9.70 7.68 -13.67
CA TYR A 33 9.28 7.98 -12.30
C TYR A 33 10.45 7.95 -11.30
N THR A 34 11.56 8.65 -11.63
CA THR A 34 12.72 8.73 -10.75
C THR A 34 12.34 9.46 -9.45
N ILE A 35 12.51 8.80 -8.32
CA ILE A 35 12.16 9.37 -7.01
C ILE A 35 13.15 10.47 -6.64
N ASP A 36 12.61 11.58 -6.12
CA ASP A 36 13.41 12.65 -5.51
C ASP A 36 14.24 12.10 -4.35
N SER A 37 15.56 12.29 -4.44
CA SER A 37 16.50 11.75 -3.47
C SER A 37 16.36 12.36 -2.07
N ALA A 38 15.98 13.64 -1.96
CA ALA A 38 15.74 14.29 -0.68
C ALA A 38 14.45 13.75 -0.02
N TRP A 39 13.42 13.46 -0.84
CA TRP A 39 12.21 12.79 -0.35
C TRP A 39 12.50 11.37 0.15
N LEU A 40 13.24 10.58 -0.62
CA LEU A 40 13.62 9.23 -0.23
C LEU A 40 14.48 9.21 1.04
N ALA A 41 15.43 10.15 1.17
CA ALA A 41 16.21 10.32 2.38
C ALA A 41 15.35 10.71 3.58
N ARG A 42 14.30 11.54 3.38
CA ARG A 42 13.35 11.88 4.45
C ARG A 42 12.51 10.69 4.88
N VAL A 43 12.08 9.85 3.95
CA VAL A 43 11.37 8.59 4.26
C VAL A 43 12.28 7.68 5.08
N LYS A 44 13.54 7.52 4.67
CA LYS A 44 14.54 6.75 5.42
C LYS A 44 14.72 7.27 6.84
N GLU A 45 14.82 8.57 7.02
CA GLU A 45 14.97 9.18 8.34
C GLU A 45 13.81 8.80 9.29
N VAL A 46 12.56 8.75 8.77
CA VAL A 46 11.39 8.34 9.57
C VAL A 46 11.44 6.84 9.89
N VAL A 47 11.84 6.01 8.93
CA VAL A 47 12.06 4.58 9.16
C VAL A 47 13.12 4.37 10.22
N ASP A 48 14.24 5.09 10.16
CA ASP A 48 15.33 4.99 11.13
C ASP A 48 14.91 5.42 12.54
N TYR A 49 13.97 6.38 12.68
CA TYR A 49 13.42 6.73 13.99
C TYR A 49 12.73 5.53 14.66
N CYS A 50 12.04 4.71 13.88
CA CYS A 50 11.39 3.50 14.38
C CYS A 50 12.42 2.42 14.72
N TYR A 51 13.41 2.21 13.86
CA TYR A 51 14.49 1.24 14.07
C TYR A 51 15.30 1.51 15.34
N LYS A 52 15.56 2.79 15.67
CA LYS A 52 16.23 3.17 16.94
C LYS A 52 15.44 2.76 18.19
N ASN A 53 14.15 2.50 18.04
CA ASN A 53 13.27 2.06 19.09
C ASN A 53 12.92 0.55 19.02
N ASP A 54 13.60 -0.20 18.16
CA ASP A 54 13.30 -1.62 17.92
C ASP A 54 11.79 -1.83 17.64
N MET A 55 11.27 -1.07 16.67
CA MET A 55 9.88 -1.12 16.24
C MET A 55 9.78 -1.62 14.80
N TYR A 56 8.72 -2.38 14.52
CA TYR A 56 8.35 -2.73 13.16
C TYR A 56 7.87 -1.52 12.37
N VAL A 57 8.15 -1.50 11.09
CA VAL A 57 7.73 -0.43 10.17
C VAL A 57 6.99 -1.04 8.99
N ILE A 58 5.80 -0.52 8.69
CA ILE A 58 5.07 -0.83 7.46
C ILE A 58 5.19 0.37 6.54
N LEU A 59 5.87 0.20 5.40
CA LEU A 59 6.12 1.25 4.40
C LEU A 59 5.37 0.93 3.11
N ASN A 60 4.71 1.93 2.49
CA ASN A 60 3.81 1.68 1.37
C ASN A 60 3.85 2.73 0.25
N ILE A 61 3.07 2.45 -0.82
CA ILE A 61 2.54 3.44 -1.77
C ILE A 61 1.15 3.83 -1.27
N HIS A 62 0.95 5.10 -0.85
CA HIS A 62 -0.25 5.51 -0.11
C HIS A 62 -1.31 6.19 -0.99
N HIS A 63 -1.30 7.52 -1.09
CA HIS A 63 -2.32 8.28 -1.83
C HIS A 63 -1.87 8.58 -3.27
N ASP A 64 -1.55 7.53 -4.02
CA ASP A 64 -1.11 7.62 -5.41
C ASP A 64 -2.14 7.04 -6.40
N THR A 65 -3.36 6.72 -5.91
CA THR A 65 -4.48 6.35 -6.79
C THR A 65 -4.98 7.61 -7.49
N LYS A 66 -4.99 7.58 -8.82
CA LYS A 66 -5.47 8.70 -9.66
C LYS A 66 -6.98 8.82 -9.59
N SER A 67 -7.51 9.99 -9.90
CA SER A 67 -8.97 10.27 -9.89
C SER A 67 -9.72 9.63 -11.05
N SER A 68 -9.02 9.22 -12.11
CA SER A 68 -9.59 8.48 -13.26
C SER A 68 -8.48 7.83 -14.08
N ALA A 69 -8.85 6.98 -15.03
CA ALA A 69 -7.92 6.36 -15.97
C ALA A 69 -7.17 7.38 -16.85
N SER A 70 -7.81 8.51 -17.18
CA SER A 70 -7.24 9.57 -18.02
C SER A 70 -6.64 10.75 -17.24
N ALA A 71 -6.69 10.71 -15.89
CA ALA A 71 -6.13 11.78 -15.08
C ALA A 71 -4.62 11.92 -15.32
N SER A 72 -4.14 13.16 -15.41
CA SER A 72 -2.73 13.48 -15.54
C SER A 72 -1.95 13.22 -14.26
N GLY A 73 -0.62 13.29 -14.35
CA GLY A 73 0.29 13.11 -13.22
C GLY A 73 0.68 11.67 -12.95
N ALA A 74 1.65 11.50 -12.08
CA ALA A 74 2.17 10.20 -11.67
C ALA A 74 1.23 9.53 -10.66
N GLY A 75 1.06 8.22 -10.80
CA GLY A 75 0.16 7.42 -9.97
C GLY A 75 -0.40 6.25 -10.76
N TYR A 76 -1.30 5.51 -10.12
CA TYR A 76 -1.96 4.36 -10.72
C TYR A 76 -3.50 4.50 -10.67
N TYR A 77 -4.20 3.83 -11.58
CA TYR A 77 -5.65 3.68 -11.57
C TYR A 77 -6.02 2.24 -11.94
N PRO A 78 -6.79 1.52 -11.11
CA PRO A 78 -6.97 0.08 -11.28
C PRO A 78 -8.04 -0.23 -12.33
N ARG A 79 -7.75 0.07 -13.60
CA ARG A 79 -8.57 -0.22 -14.77
C ARG A 79 -7.71 -0.76 -15.89
N SER A 80 -8.23 -1.72 -16.66
CA SER A 80 -7.54 -2.28 -17.82
C SER A 80 -7.09 -1.22 -18.81
N SER A 81 -7.89 -0.16 -19.03
CA SER A 81 -7.55 0.98 -19.88
C SER A 81 -6.36 1.83 -19.40
N ALA A 82 -6.01 1.75 -18.12
CA ALA A 82 -4.87 2.46 -17.53
C ALA A 82 -3.79 1.50 -17.01
N TYR A 83 -3.92 0.20 -17.23
CA TYR A 83 -3.08 -0.81 -16.60
C TYR A 83 -1.59 -0.62 -16.89
N SER A 84 -1.21 -0.41 -18.17
CA SER A 84 0.19 -0.26 -18.58
C SER A 84 0.89 0.91 -17.87
N SER A 85 0.23 2.08 -17.78
CA SER A 85 0.78 3.23 -17.06
C SER A 85 0.81 3.01 -15.54
N SER A 86 -0.18 2.33 -15.00
CA SER A 86 -0.28 1.97 -13.59
C SER A 86 0.81 0.98 -13.19
N GLU A 87 1.02 -0.07 -13.97
CA GLU A 87 2.11 -1.03 -13.78
C GLU A 87 3.46 -0.33 -13.80
N LYS A 88 3.71 0.53 -14.82
CA LYS A 88 4.95 1.29 -14.93
C LYS A 88 5.22 2.14 -13.69
N PHE A 89 4.21 2.86 -13.18
CA PHE A 89 4.35 3.66 -11.97
C PHE A 89 4.68 2.79 -10.76
N VAL A 90 3.88 1.76 -10.50
CA VAL A 90 4.02 0.88 -9.33
C VAL A 90 5.38 0.17 -9.33
N THR A 91 5.79 -0.41 -10.46
CA THR A 91 7.08 -1.12 -10.55
C THR A 91 8.26 -0.16 -10.46
N SER A 92 8.20 1.02 -11.07
CA SER A 92 9.26 2.03 -10.99
C SER A 92 9.48 2.54 -9.56
N VAL A 93 8.38 2.78 -8.82
CA VAL A 93 8.48 3.21 -7.43
C VAL A 93 9.01 2.07 -6.56
N TRP A 94 8.46 0.86 -6.69
CA TRP A 94 8.91 -0.28 -5.89
C TRP A 94 10.34 -0.70 -6.17
N SER A 95 10.81 -0.66 -7.41
CA SER A 95 12.21 -0.99 -7.72
C SER A 95 13.19 -0.08 -6.98
N GLN A 96 12.92 1.21 -6.93
CA GLN A 96 13.77 2.19 -6.25
C GLN A 96 13.66 2.09 -4.73
N MET A 97 12.44 1.99 -4.18
CA MET A 97 12.25 1.80 -2.75
C MET A 97 12.88 0.50 -2.26
N ALA A 98 12.58 -0.61 -2.92
CA ALA A 98 13.07 -1.92 -2.50
C ALA A 98 14.60 -2.01 -2.60
N GLU A 99 15.20 -1.45 -3.65
CA GLU A 99 16.67 -1.37 -3.76
C GLU A 99 17.28 -0.52 -2.63
N TYR A 100 16.66 0.62 -2.31
CA TYR A 100 17.17 1.53 -1.28
C TYR A 100 17.11 0.93 0.13
N PHE A 101 16.10 0.10 0.41
CA PHE A 101 15.86 -0.51 1.72
C PHE A 101 16.21 -2.01 1.78
N LYS A 102 16.86 -2.58 0.78
CA LYS A 102 17.06 -4.03 0.69
C LYS A 102 17.82 -4.66 1.87
N ASP A 103 18.70 -3.88 2.50
CA ASP A 103 19.54 -4.36 3.61
C ASP A 103 18.90 -4.15 5.00
N TYR A 104 17.73 -3.51 5.06
CA TYR A 104 16.93 -3.46 6.29
C TYR A 104 16.39 -4.85 6.61
N ASP A 105 16.41 -5.24 7.86
CA ASP A 105 16.03 -6.56 8.31
C ASP A 105 14.49 -6.78 8.31
N TYR A 106 14.02 -7.82 8.99
CA TYR A 106 12.61 -8.23 9.04
C TYR A 106 11.68 -7.26 9.78
N HIS A 107 12.21 -6.25 10.49
CA HIS A 107 11.38 -5.21 11.08
C HIS A 107 10.75 -4.28 10.04
N LEU A 108 11.33 -4.19 8.83
CA LEU A 108 10.71 -3.47 7.73
C LEU A 108 9.79 -4.39 6.92
N ILE A 109 8.53 -4.03 6.86
CA ILE A 109 7.45 -4.68 6.11
C ILE A 109 7.06 -3.77 4.98
N PHE A 110 6.82 -4.30 3.78
CA PHE A 110 6.29 -3.53 2.67
C PHE A 110 4.79 -3.77 2.49
N GLU A 111 4.05 -2.72 2.17
CA GLU A 111 2.65 -2.81 1.78
C GLU A 111 2.50 -2.25 0.37
N THR A 112 2.13 -3.11 -0.57
CA THR A 112 2.22 -2.82 -2.01
C THR A 112 1.46 -1.57 -2.43
N LEU A 113 0.25 -1.40 -1.94
CA LEU A 113 -0.67 -0.29 -2.20
C LEU A 113 -1.45 0.00 -0.91
N ASN A 114 -2.06 1.19 -0.80
CA ASN A 114 -2.91 1.53 0.36
C ASN A 114 -4.35 1.03 0.17
N GLU A 115 -5.16 1.78 -0.57
CA GLU A 115 -6.60 1.52 -0.80
C GLU A 115 -6.90 1.66 -2.29
N PRO A 116 -6.50 0.68 -3.11
CA PRO A 116 -6.71 0.74 -4.55
C PRO A 116 -8.20 0.61 -4.89
N ARG A 117 -8.78 1.65 -5.50
CA ARG A 117 -10.20 1.73 -5.79
C ARG A 117 -10.52 2.62 -7.00
N LEU A 118 -11.75 2.59 -7.43
CA LEU A 118 -12.27 3.40 -8.53
C LEU A 118 -12.69 4.79 -8.03
N ILE A 119 -11.72 5.66 -7.73
CA ILE A 119 -11.97 7.03 -7.26
C ILE A 119 -12.87 7.78 -8.26
N GLY A 120 -13.83 8.55 -7.74
CA GLY A 120 -14.73 9.37 -8.53
C GLY A 120 -15.91 8.60 -9.18
N THR A 121 -16.11 7.34 -8.83
CA THR A 121 -17.23 6.53 -9.30
C THR A 121 -18.19 6.19 -8.16
N GLY A 122 -19.38 5.67 -8.50
CA GLY A 122 -20.35 5.15 -7.51
C GLY A 122 -19.84 3.91 -6.76
N TYR A 123 -18.70 3.35 -7.18
CA TYR A 123 -18.08 2.17 -6.58
C TYR A 123 -16.81 2.52 -5.76
N GLU A 124 -16.55 3.78 -5.50
CA GLU A 124 -15.33 4.19 -4.82
C GLU A 124 -15.15 3.51 -3.47
N TRP A 125 -16.19 3.52 -2.65
CA TRP A 125 -16.12 3.05 -1.26
C TRP A 125 -16.94 1.79 -0.99
N TRP A 126 -17.78 1.37 -1.94
CA TRP A 126 -18.65 0.22 -1.74
C TRP A 126 -19.08 -0.42 -3.06
N PHE A 127 -19.24 -1.71 -3.05
CA PHE A 127 -19.86 -2.51 -4.12
C PHE A 127 -20.56 -3.73 -3.54
N ASN A 128 -21.55 -4.26 -4.26
CA ASN A 128 -22.21 -5.50 -3.86
C ASN A 128 -21.32 -6.70 -4.24
N LYS A 129 -20.68 -7.32 -3.24
CA LYS A 129 -19.77 -8.46 -3.47
C LYS A 129 -20.44 -9.73 -3.95
N TRP A 130 -21.77 -9.82 -3.82
CA TRP A 130 -22.54 -10.96 -4.31
C TRP A 130 -23.01 -10.77 -5.76
N ASN A 131 -23.03 -9.53 -6.23
CA ASN A 131 -23.34 -9.16 -7.62
C ASN A 131 -22.35 -8.09 -8.08
N ILE A 132 -21.13 -8.50 -8.33
CA ILE A 132 -20.00 -7.59 -8.59
C ILE A 132 -20.19 -6.91 -9.95
N PRO A 133 -20.23 -5.56 -10.02
CA PRO A 133 -20.27 -4.84 -11.28
C PRO A 133 -19.04 -5.14 -12.16
N SER A 134 -19.23 -5.08 -13.48
CA SER A 134 -18.15 -5.37 -14.44
C SER A 134 -16.92 -4.47 -14.25
N GLU A 135 -17.14 -3.21 -13.91
CA GLU A 135 -16.07 -2.25 -13.64
C GLU A 135 -15.26 -2.60 -12.40
N VAL A 136 -15.92 -3.10 -11.36
CA VAL A 136 -15.26 -3.56 -10.13
C VAL A 136 -14.52 -4.87 -10.37
N LYS A 137 -15.06 -5.77 -11.20
CA LYS A 137 -14.34 -7.00 -11.61
C LYS A 137 -13.05 -6.67 -12.35
N ASP A 138 -13.10 -5.73 -13.29
CA ASP A 138 -11.90 -5.22 -14.00
C ASP A 138 -10.90 -4.59 -13.03
N ALA A 139 -11.37 -3.80 -12.05
CA ALA A 139 -10.52 -3.20 -11.05
C ALA A 139 -9.84 -4.24 -10.14
N ILE A 140 -10.58 -5.26 -9.69
CA ILE A 140 -10.04 -6.37 -8.88
C ILE A 140 -8.95 -7.12 -9.65
N ASP A 141 -9.18 -7.42 -10.93
CA ASP A 141 -8.17 -8.08 -11.78
C ASP A 141 -6.91 -7.21 -11.94
N CYS A 142 -7.07 -5.91 -12.16
CA CYS A 142 -5.96 -4.98 -12.22
C CYS A 142 -5.19 -4.90 -10.88
N ILE A 143 -5.89 -4.86 -9.75
CA ILE A 143 -5.28 -4.83 -8.41
C ILE A 143 -4.47 -6.11 -8.16
N ASN A 144 -5.02 -7.28 -8.50
CA ASN A 144 -4.28 -8.55 -8.39
C ASN A 144 -2.98 -8.51 -9.20
N LYS A 145 -3.04 -8.02 -10.44
CA LYS A 145 -1.86 -7.89 -11.31
C LYS A 145 -0.85 -6.88 -10.78
N LEU A 146 -1.30 -5.71 -10.28
CA LEU A 146 -0.41 -4.70 -9.70
C LEU A 146 0.27 -5.21 -8.43
N ASN A 147 -0.45 -5.91 -7.56
CA ASN A 147 0.12 -6.57 -6.39
C ASN A 147 1.18 -7.60 -6.80
N GLN A 148 0.90 -8.46 -7.80
CA GLN A 148 1.88 -9.43 -8.30
C GLN A 148 3.14 -8.74 -8.81
N LYS A 149 2.99 -7.71 -9.65
CA LYS A 149 4.12 -6.94 -10.19
C LYS A 149 4.94 -6.26 -9.10
N ALA A 150 4.29 -5.71 -8.07
CA ALA A 150 4.99 -5.14 -6.93
C ALA A 150 5.80 -6.19 -6.17
N VAL A 151 5.20 -7.36 -5.89
CA VAL A 151 5.90 -8.47 -5.22
C VAL A 151 7.10 -8.94 -6.03
N ASP A 152 6.92 -9.22 -7.33
CA ASP A 152 8.01 -9.63 -8.21
C ASP A 152 9.15 -8.62 -8.20
N THR A 153 8.82 -7.32 -8.40
CA THR A 153 9.80 -6.23 -8.40
C THR A 153 10.57 -6.13 -7.08
N ILE A 154 9.87 -6.25 -5.94
CA ILE A 154 10.51 -6.24 -4.62
C ILE A 154 11.47 -7.43 -4.47
N ARG A 155 11.03 -8.63 -4.85
CA ARG A 155 11.84 -9.87 -4.74
C ARG A 155 13.10 -9.82 -5.62
N ASP A 156 12.99 -9.24 -6.81
CA ASP A 156 14.08 -9.12 -7.78
C ASP A 156 15.24 -8.24 -7.27
N THR A 157 15.01 -7.32 -6.33
CA THR A 157 16.08 -6.52 -5.72
C THR A 157 16.99 -7.34 -4.80
N GLY A 158 16.60 -8.56 -4.44
CA GLY A 158 17.46 -9.48 -3.70
C GLY A 158 17.65 -9.13 -2.22
N SER A 159 18.80 -9.48 -1.64
CA SER A 159 19.14 -9.27 -0.23
C SER A 159 17.99 -9.70 0.71
N ASN A 160 17.69 -8.93 1.76
CA ASN A 160 16.61 -9.22 2.71
C ASN A 160 15.21 -9.15 2.08
N ASN A 161 15.07 -8.50 0.93
CA ASN A 161 13.80 -8.44 0.22
C ASN A 161 13.35 -9.80 -0.33
N ARG A 162 14.24 -10.75 -0.51
CA ARG A 162 13.86 -12.13 -0.90
C ARG A 162 12.92 -12.80 0.12
N GLY A 163 13.08 -12.50 1.42
CA GLY A 163 12.28 -13.08 2.49
C GLY A 163 11.42 -12.07 3.27
N ARG A 164 11.39 -10.80 2.86
CA ARG A 164 10.63 -9.73 3.52
C ARG A 164 9.13 -10.03 3.50
N LEU A 165 8.44 -9.75 4.62
CA LEU A 165 6.99 -9.79 4.64
C LEU A 165 6.43 -8.66 3.75
N ILE A 166 5.50 -9.00 2.87
CA ILE A 166 4.82 -8.06 1.97
C ILE A 166 3.31 -8.17 2.21
N MET A 167 2.66 -7.04 2.42
CA MET A 167 1.22 -6.93 2.59
C MET A 167 0.59 -6.46 1.27
N CYS A 168 -0.49 -7.09 0.86
CA CYS A 168 -1.19 -6.83 -0.40
C CYS A 168 -2.68 -6.58 -0.13
N PRO A 169 -3.22 -5.40 -0.47
CA PRO A 169 -4.64 -5.11 -0.29
C PRO A 169 -5.49 -5.72 -1.41
N GLY A 170 -6.75 -6.04 -1.09
CA GLY A 170 -7.80 -6.17 -2.06
C GLY A 170 -8.38 -4.80 -2.48
N TYR A 171 -9.54 -4.81 -3.15
CA TYR A 171 -10.23 -3.60 -3.53
C TYR A 171 -10.52 -2.73 -2.29
N ASP A 172 -10.13 -1.45 -2.33
CA ASP A 172 -10.27 -0.46 -1.25
C ASP A 172 -9.63 -0.90 0.09
N ALA A 173 -8.75 -1.90 0.06
CA ALA A 173 -8.28 -2.61 1.26
C ALA A 173 -9.42 -3.00 2.23
N SER A 174 -10.64 -3.06 1.76
CA SER A 174 -11.82 -3.36 2.58
C SER A 174 -11.94 -4.86 2.89
N ILE A 175 -12.72 -5.19 3.91
CA ILE A 175 -13.07 -6.58 4.24
C ILE A 175 -13.74 -7.25 3.04
N ASP A 176 -14.67 -6.55 2.36
CA ASP A 176 -15.34 -7.06 1.17
C ASP A 176 -14.37 -7.24 0.00
N GLY A 177 -13.44 -6.30 -0.19
CA GLY A 177 -12.38 -6.40 -1.20
C GLY A 177 -11.43 -7.57 -0.98
N ALA A 178 -11.16 -7.92 0.27
CA ALA A 178 -10.31 -9.05 0.64
C ALA A 178 -11.02 -10.42 0.57
N THR A 179 -12.37 -10.44 0.63
CA THR A 179 -13.16 -11.69 0.66
C THR A 179 -13.97 -11.94 -0.62
N VAL A 180 -13.90 -11.03 -1.59
CA VAL A 180 -14.60 -11.17 -2.86
C VAL A 180 -13.99 -12.28 -3.71
N SER A 181 -14.81 -13.02 -4.45
CA SER A 181 -14.39 -14.20 -5.22
C SER A 181 -13.32 -13.96 -6.29
N GLY A 182 -13.11 -12.72 -6.70
CA GLY A 182 -12.10 -12.34 -7.69
C GLY A 182 -10.73 -11.98 -7.09
N PHE A 183 -10.65 -11.69 -5.79
CA PHE A 183 -9.37 -11.33 -5.16
C PHE A 183 -8.43 -12.54 -5.07
N LYS A 184 -7.16 -12.31 -5.38
CA LYS A 184 -6.09 -13.32 -5.33
C LYS A 184 -4.84 -12.72 -4.71
N LEU A 185 -4.29 -13.40 -3.72
CA LEU A 185 -2.94 -13.07 -3.26
C LEU A 185 -1.90 -13.38 -4.35
N PRO A 186 -0.83 -12.57 -4.44
CA PRO A 186 0.29 -12.87 -5.32
C PRO A 186 0.92 -14.22 -5.01
N THR A 187 1.47 -14.83 -6.04
CA THR A 187 2.39 -15.96 -5.90
C THR A 187 3.76 -15.41 -5.48
N ASP A 188 4.37 -16.04 -4.49
CA ASP A 188 5.72 -15.68 -4.04
C ASP A 188 6.79 -16.52 -4.77
N ILE A 189 8.04 -16.09 -4.71
CA ILE A 189 9.18 -16.84 -5.26
C ILE A 189 9.31 -18.21 -4.60
N SER A 190 9.86 -19.15 -5.36
CA SER A 190 10.09 -20.52 -4.88
C SER A 190 10.91 -20.54 -3.58
N GLY A 191 10.46 -21.31 -2.62
CA GLY A 191 11.08 -21.46 -1.30
C GLY A 191 10.50 -20.56 -0.21
N ASN A 192 9.80 -19.47 -0.54
CA ASN A 192 9.14 -18.64 0.44
C ASN A 192 7.83 -19.30 0.93
N LYS A 193 7.64 -19.26 2.25
CA LYS A 193 6.38 -19.65 2.88
C LYS A 193 5.93 -18.57 3.84
N ASN A 194 4.65 -18.19 3.81
CA ASN A 194 4.06 -17.23 4.73
C ASN A 194 4.77 -15.86 4.73
N ARG A 195 5.18 -15.36 3.55
CA ARG A 195 5.83 -14.07 3.38
C ARG A 195 4.96 -13.03 2.65
N ILE A 196 3.72 -13.41 2.33
CA ILE A 196 2.69 -12.51 1.78
C ILE A 196 1.49 -12.54 2.72
N ALA A 197 0.98 -11.36 3.07
CA ALA A 197 -0.19 -11.18 3.92
C ALA A 197 -1.24 -10.30 3.21
N VAL A 198 -2.50 -10.42 3.62
CA VAL A 198 -3.55 -9.49 3.19
C VAL A 198 -3.49 -8.23 4.06
N SER A 199 -3.54 -7.05 3.42
CA SER A 199 -3.78 -5.79 4.11
C SER A 199 -5.28 -5.50 4.12
N VAL A 200 -5.84 -5.26 5.31
CA VAL A 200 -7.28 -4.95 5.48
C VAL A 200 -7.44 -3.76 6.42
N HIS A 201 -8.19 -2.77 5.95
CA HIS A 201 -8.61 -1.60 6.73
C HIS A 201 -10.07 -1.79 7.13
N ALA A 202 -10.33 -1.87 8.43
CA ALA A 202 -11.67 -2.10 8.95
C ALA A 202 -12.21 -0.83 9.62
N TYR A 203 -13.15 -0.16 8.95
CA TYR A 203 -13.88 1.00 9.47
C TYR A 203 -15.31 0.62 9.87
N SER A 204 -15.45 -0.56 10.46
CA SER A 204 -16.74 -1.11 10.86
C SER A 204 -16.78 -1.34 12.37
N PRO A 205 -17.90 -1.03 13.07
CA PRO A 205 -19.07 -0.32 12.52
C PRO A 205 -18.77 1.16 12.25
N TYR A 206 -19.38 1.70 11.19
CA TYR A 206 -19.11 3.06 10.72
C TYR A 206 -19.25 4.13 11.80
N ASN A 207 -20.33 4.05 12.61
CA ASN A 207 -20.60 5.04 13.66
C ASN A 207 -19.54 5.08 14.77
N PHE A 208 -18.83 3.98 14.97
CA PHE A 208 -17.70 3.90 15.92
C PHE A 208 -16.37 4.30 15.27
N ALA A 209 -16.10 3.79 14.07
CA ALA A 209 -14.77 3.87 13.49
C ALA A 209 -14.52 5.13 12.64
N MET A 210 -15.58 5.73 12.04
CA MET A 210 -15.44 6.79 11.05
C MET A 210 -16.37 7.99 11.25
N ASN A 211 -17.56 7.79 11.84
CA ASN A 211 -18.52 8.87 11.97
C ASN A 211 -18.08 9.87 13.06
N VAL A 212 -17.94 11.13 12.67
CA VAL A 212 -17.63 12.26 13.58
C VAL A 212 -18.82 13.20 13.80
N GLY A 213 -19.97 12.87 13.25
CA GLY A 213 -21.19 13.67 13.31
C GLY A 213 -22.28 13.04 14.18
N SER A 214 -23.52 13.42 13.90
CA SER A 214 -24.69 12.86 14.55
C SER A 214 -24.74 11.33 14.38
N GLY A 215 -24.96 10.59 15.47
CA GLY A 215 -24.96 9.13 15.49
C GLY A 215 -23.59 8.49 15.70
N SER A 216 -22.51 9.27 15.90
CA SER A 216 -21.23 8.70 16.33
C SER A 216 -21.34 8.05 17.72
N THR A 217 -20.57 7.00 17.96
CA THR A 217 -20.49 6.32 19.26
C THR A 217 -19.03 6.09 19.65
N SER A 218 -18.74 6.20 20.94
CA SER A 218 -17.42 5.87 21.49
C SER A 218 -17.34 4.43 22.03
N THR A 219 -18.41 3.68 21.91
CA THR A 219 -18.51 2.29 22.39
C THR A 219 -18.87 1.36 21.25
N TYR A 220 -18.28 0.18 21.28
CA TYR A 220 -18.49 -0.92 20.33
C TYR A 220 -19.24 -2.06 21.03
#